data_1e7c73ccde35a0acbdcfdd95c8be6195
#
_entry.id   1e7c73ccde35a0acbdcfdd95c8be6195
#
_cell.length_a   1.000
_cell.length_b   1.000
_cell.length_c   1.000
_cell.angle_alpha   90.00
_cell.angle_beta   90.00
_cell.angle_gamma   90.00
#
_symmetry.space_group_name_H-M   'P 1'
#
loop_
_entity.id
_entity.type
_entity.pdbx_description
1 polymer ?
#
loop_
_entity_poly.entity_id
_entity_poly.type
_entity_poly.pdbx_seq_one_letter_code
_entity_poly.pdbx_strand_id
1 'polypeptide(L)'
;GTSTSNGKLALGKNVTVAFMPWRGYNFEDAIVVSERMVKEDLFTSVHVNEVELEVRDTKRGQEELTPEIPNVGEDATKELNENGIIRVGAKVKEGDIIIGKVTPKGETDPTPEEKLLRAIFGEKAGEVKDASKRADPGLNGVVIGTKLFEKRSKSARAEEKKNIIELQKASAVQKLSLIHI
;
A
#
# COMPACT_ATOMS: atom_id res chain seq x y z
N GLY A 1 11.17 -16.08 13.96
CA GLY A 1 12.56 -16.42 13.62
C GLY A 1 12.92 -15.93 12.22
N THR A 2 14.22 -15.98 11.89
CA THR A 2 14.72 -15.64 10.55
C THR A 2 14.76 -16.87 9.67
N SER A 3 14.57 -16.72 8.35
CA SER A 3 14.66 -17.83 7.39
C SER A 3 16.09 -18.33 7.20
N THR A 4 17.09 -17.51 7.50
CA THR A 4 18.52 -17.83 7.41
C THR A 4 19.26 -17.35 8.64
N SER A 5 20.30 -18.06 9.04
CA SER A 5 21.23 -17.68 10.12
C SER A 5 22.64 -18.12 9.75
N ASN A 6 23.62 -17.20 9.82
CA ASN A 6 25.02 -17.46 9.49
C ASN A 6 25.23 -18.13 8.11
N GLY A 7 24.45 -17.71 7.10
CA GLY A 7 24.51 -18.27 5.75
C GLY A 7 23.89 -19.66 5.59
N LYS A 8 23.23 -20.19 6.60
CA LYS A 8 22.52 -21.48 6.58
C LYS A 8 21.03 -21.29 6.66
N LEU A 9 20.27 -22.23 6.08
CA LEU A 9 18.81 -22.26 6.18
C LEU A 9 18.39 -22.48 7.64
N ALA A 10 17.48 -21.64 8.16
CA ALA A 10 17.04 -21.66 9.54
C ALA A 10 15.51 -21.44 9.64
N LEU A 11 14.73 -22.18 8.85
CA LEU A 11 13.28 -22.05 8.76
C LEU A 11 12.51 -22.43 10.03
N GLY A 12 13.16 -22.99 11.02
CA GLY A 12 12.52 -23.41 12.25
C GLY A 12 13.51 -23.60 13.39
N LYS A 13 13.04 -24.21 14.45
CA LYS A 13 13.81 -24.56 15.65
C LYS A 13 13.57 -26.01 16.01
N ASN A 14 14.58 -26.68 16.57
CA ASN A 14 14.40 -27.98 17.18
C ASN A 14 13.73 -27.79 18.55
N VAL A 15 12.63 -28.50 18.75
CA VAL A 15 11.85 -28.44 19.97
C VAL A 15 11.59 -29.85 20.48
N THR A 16 11.40 -29.99 21.79
CA THR A 16 10.99 -31.26 22.39
C THR A 16 9.51 -31.46 22.17
N VAL A 17 9.11 -32.63 21.67
CA VAL A 17 7.73 -32.99 21.36
C VAL A 17 7.31 -34.19 22.19
N ALA A 18 6.12 -34.15 22.78
CA ALA A 18 5.47 -35.28 23.41
C ALA A 18 4.30 -35.77 22.56
N PHE A 19 4.29 -37.02 22.15
CA PHE A 19 3.20 -37.66 21.42
C PHE A 19 2.22 -38.29 22.41
N MET A 20 1.20 -37.53 22.80
CA MET A 20 0.19 -37.98 23.74
C MET A 20 -1.12 -37.21 23.55
N PRO A 21 -2.28 -37.79 23.90
CA PRO A 21 -3.51 -37.03 24.01
C PRO A 21 -3.43 -35.98 25.13
N TRP A 22 -3.87 -34.74 24.86
CA TRP A 22 -3.88 -33.68 25.85
C TRP A 22 -5.27 -33.06 26.00
N ARG A 23 -6.11 -33.62 26.84
CA ARG A 23 -7.47 -33.12 27.17
C ARG A 23 -8.36 -32.84 25.93
N GLY A 24 -8.10 -33.51 24.81
CA GLY A 24 -8.81 -33.29 23.58
C GLY A 24 -8.38 -32.05 22.74
N TYR A 25 -7.49 -31.19 23.28
CA TYR A 25 -7.05 -29.97 22.59
C TYR A 25 -6.13 -30.23 21.39
N ASN A 26 -5.57 -31.41 21.26
CA ASN A 26 -4.76 -31.86 20.15
C ASN A 26 -5.48 -32.90 19.27
N PHE A 27 -6.82 -32.82 19.20
CA PHE A 27 -7.62 -33.67 18.32
C PHE A 27 -7.32 -33.38 16.86
N GLU A 28 -7.22 -34.42 16.01
CA GLU A 28 -6.83 -34.38 14.61
C GLU A 28 -5.45 -33.73 14.42
N ASP A 29 -5.38 -32.64 13.64
CA ASP A 29 -4.13 -31.94 13.28
C ASP A 29 -3.77 -30.81 14.27
N ALA A 30 -4.51 -30.69 15.38
CA ALA A 30 -4.26 -29.65 16.37
C ALA A 30 -3.00 -29.98 17.18
N ILE A 31 -2.20 -28.95 17.45
CA ILE A 31 -0.97 -29.07 18.26
C ILE A 31 -1.05 -28.09 19.42
N VAL A 32 -0.84 -28.62 20.64
CA VAL A 32 -0.71 -27.78 21.82
C VAL A 32 0.74 -27.35 21.99
N VAL A 33 0.96 -26.03 22.07
CA VAL A 33 2.29 -25.47 22.24
C VAL A 33 2.46 -24.82 23.61
N SER A 34 3.69 -24.76 24.11
CA SER A 34 3.97 -24.08 25.36
C SER A 34 3.95 -22.55 25.17
N GLU A 35 3.50 -21.81 26.18
CA GLU A 35 3.49 -20.35 26.18
C GLU A 35 4.91 -19.75 25.95
N ARG A 36 5.94 -20.46 26.40
CA ARG A 36 7.33 -20.07 26.18
C ARG A 36 7.68 -19.92 24.68
N MET A 37 7.16 -20.82 23.82
CA MET A 37 7.39 -20.75 22.37
C MET A 37 6.84 -19.48 21.76
N VAL A 38 5.70 -19.00 22.27
CA VAL A 38 5.08 -17.74 21.84
C VAL A 38 5.86 -16.55 22.38
N LYS A 39 6.24 -16.57 23.66
CA LYS A 39 7.02 -15.48 24.30
C LYS A 39 8.42 -15.31 23.70
N GLU A 40 9.07 -16.40 23.33
CA GLU A 40 10.42 -16.38 22.73
C GLU A 40 10.39 -16.25 21.20
N ASP A 41 9.22 -16.08 20.57
CA ASP A 41 9.04 -15.93 19.12
C ASP A 41 9.76 -17.03 18.30
N LEU A 42 9.73 -18.29 18.77
CA LEU A 42 10.53 -19.37 18.17
C LEU A 42 10.12 -19.66 16.72
N PHE A 43 8.82 -19.57 16.41
CA PHE A 43 8.27 -19.83 15.08
C PHE A 43 7.64 -18.59 14.43
N THR A 44 7.79 -17.44 15.06
CA THR A 44 7.29 -16.17 14.50
C THR A 44 8.01 -15.83 13.22
N SER A 45 7.28 -15.55 12.17
CA SER A 45 7.80 -15.13 10.87
C SER A 45 7.28 -13.76 10.51
N VAL A 46 8.07 -13.01 9.77
CA VAL A 46 7.70 -11.72 9.18
C VAL A 46 7.61 -11.90 7.67
N HIS A 47 6.44 -11.58 7.12
CA HIS A 47 6.19 -11.62 5.69
C HIS A 47 6.05 -10.20 5.17
N VAL A 48 6.73 -9.89 4.08
CA VAL A 48 6.61 -8.63 3.37
C VAL A 48 5.88 -8.90 2.07
N ASN A 49 4.66 -8.34 1.96
CA ASN A 49 3.84 -8.44 0.76
C ASN A 49 3.95 -7.13 -0.02
N GLU A 50 4.21 -7.22 -1.30
CA GLU A 50 4.23 -6.09 -2.22
C GLU A 50 2.91 -6.04 -2.98
N VAL A 51 2.30 -4.85 -3.01
CA VAL A 51 1.05 -4.58 -3.71
C VAL A 51 1.33 -3.55 -4.78
N GLU A 52 1.13 -3.94 -6.03
CA GLU A 52 1.34 -3.08 -7.19
C GLU A 52 0.00 -2.72 -7.83
N LEU A 53 -0.11 -1.49 -8.31
CA LEU A 53 -1.24 -1.01 -9.09
C LEU A 53 -0.75 -0.12 -10.21
N GLU A 54 -1.20 -0.41 -11.43
CA GLU A 54 -0.88 0.37 -12.62
C GLU A 54 -2.06 1.28 -12.99
N VAL A 55 -1.74 2.52 -13.34
CA VAL A 55 -2.69 3.49 -13.90
C VAL A 55 -2.59 3.43 -15.41
N ARG A 56 -3.69 3.23 -16.09
CA ARG A 56 -3.76 3.04 -17.55
C ARG A 56 -4.53 4.13 -18.23
N ASP A 57 -4.14 4.43 -19.45
CA ASP A 57 -4.94 5.24 -20.35
C ASP A 57 -6.00 4.34 -21.01
N THR A 58 -7.28 4.62 -20.74
CA THR A 58 -8.40 3.87 -21.33
C THR A 58 -9.01 4.66 -22.48
N LYS A 59 -9.78 4.00 -23.35
CA LYS A 59 -10.53 4.66 -24.43
C LYS A 59 -11.55 5.68 -23.90
N ARG A 60 -11.92 5.60 -22.64
CA ARG A 60 -12.91 6.46 -21.97
C ARG A 60 -12.31 7.58 -21.13
N GLY A 61 -11.00 7.65 -21.08
CA GLY A 61 -10.22 8.60 -20.29
C GLY A 61 -9.12 7.91 -19.50
N GLN A 62 -8.29 8.69 -18.86
CA GLN A 62 -7.21 8.22 -18.02
C GLN A 62 -7.75 7.79 -16.66
N GLU A 63 -7.27 6.66 -16.14
CA GLU A 63 -7.47 6.29 -14.74
C GLU A 63 -6.74 7.28 -13.84
N GLU A 64 -7.27 7.52 -12.64
CA GLU A 64 -6.69 8.48 -11.69
C GLU A 64 -6.52 7.83 -10.32
N LEU A 65 -5.40 8.14 -9.68
CA LEU A 65 -5.18 7.83 -8.27
C LEU A 65 -5.73 8.96 -7.42
N THR A 66 -6.66 8.64 -6.51
CA THR A 66 -7.34 9.63 -5.68
C THR A 66 -7.84 9.01 -4.38
N PRO A 67 -7.86 9.75 -3.26
CA PRO A 67 -8.55 9.34 -2.05
C PRO A 67 -10.07 9.50 -2.17
N GLU A 68 -10.57 10.29 -3.14
CA GLU A 68 -12.00 10.50 -3.38
C GLU A 68 -12.59 9.34 -4.17
N ILE A 69 -13.01 8.29 -3.47
CA ILE A 69 -13.58 7.08 -4.08
C ILE A 69 -15.09 7.10 -3.95
N PRO A 70 -15.85 6.89 -5.03
CA PRO A 70 -17.31 6.89 -4.97
C PRO A 70 -17.83 5.74 -4.10
N ASN A 71 -18.90 6.02 -3.34
CA ASN A 71 -19.60 5.07 -2.48
C ASN A 71 -18.76 4.50 -1.31
N VAL A 72 -17.71 5.22 -0.90
CA VAL A 72 -16.85 4.86 0.23
C VAL A 72 -16.92 5.96 1.28
N GLY A 73 -17.08 5.58 2.55
CA GLY A 73 -17.09 6.53 3.66
C GLY A 73 -15.70 7.11 3.95
N GLU A 74 -15.66 8.31 4.50
CA GLU A 74 -14.42 9.03 4.84
C GLU A 74 -13.51 8.24 5.78
N ASP A 75 -14.08 7.43 6.67
CA ASP A 75 -13.31 6.58 7.58
C ASP A 75 -12.42 5.55 6.85
N ALA A 76 -12.86 5.04 5.70
CA ALA A 76 -12.11 4.07 4.93
C ALA A 76 -10.98 4.71 4.09
N THR A 77 -11.02 6.00 3.88
CA THR A 77 -10.03 6.74 3.08
C THR A 77 -9.11 7.64 3.90
N LYS A 78 -9.34 7.76 5.22
CA LYS A 78 -8.56 8.66 6.11
C LYS A 78 -7.06 8.35 6.18
N GLU A 79 -6.67 7.12 5.91
CA GLU A 79 -5.27 6.69 5.90
C GLU A 79 -4.59 6.87 4.54
N LEU A 80 -5.34 7.33 3.52
CA LEU A 80 -4.82 7.65 2.19
C LEU A 80 -4.25 9.07 2.17
N ASN A 81 -3.15 9.25 1.44
CA ASN A 81 -2.58 10.56 1.17
C ASN A 81 -3.30 11.24 -0.03
N GLU A 82 -2.89 12.44 -0.40
CA GLU A 82 -3.44 13.22 -1.52
C GLU A 82 -3.38 12.46 -2.86
N ASN A 83 -2.43 11.55 -3.03
CA ASN A 83 -2.27 10.70 -4.20
C ASN A 83 -3.06 9.39 -4.11
N GLY A 84 -3.97 9.26 -3.14
CA GLY A 84 -4.75 8.04 -2.96
C GLY A 84 -3.95 6.81 -2.49
N ILE A 85 -2.72 6.98 -1.99
CA ILE A 85 -1.87 5.88 -1.52
C ILE A 85 -1.87 5.89 0.01
N ILE A 86 -1.96 4.72 0.61
CA ILE A 86 -1.93 4.57 2.06
C ILE A 86 -0.60 5.07 2.64
N ARG A 87 -0.66 5.77 3.77
CA ARG A 87 0.54 6.30 4.43
C ARG A 87 1.39 5.20 5.07
N VAL A 88 2.69 5.44 5.12
CA VAL A 88 3.63 4.57 5.84
C VAL A 88 3.33 4.59 7.34
N GLY A 89 3.35 3.41 7.97
CA GLY A 89 3.00 3.22 9.37
C GLY A 89 1.51 2.97 9.63
N ALA A 90 0.64 3.09 8.64
CA ALA A 90 -0.78 2.75 8.77
C ALA A 90 -0.96 1.25 9.01
N LYS A 91 -1.92 0.92 9.88
CA LYS A 91 -2.34 -0.47 10.12
C LYS A 91 -3.38 -0.84 9.08
N VAL A 92 -3.16 -1.94 8.40
CA VAL A 92 -4.03 -2.47 7.34
C VAL A 92 -4.72 -3.72 7.83
N LYS A 93 -6.01 -3.82 7.61
CA LYS A 93 -6.84 -5.00 7.83
C LYS A 93 -7.44 -5.46 6.51
N GLU A 94 -7.96 -6.66 6.50
CA GLU A 94 -8.71 -7.22 5.37
C GLU A 94 -9.80 -6.25 4.89
N GLY A 95 -9.84 -6.01 3.58
CA GLY A 95 -10.80 -5.12 2.93
C GLY A 95 -10.46 -3.63 2.95
N ASP A 96 -9.48 -3.19 3.73
CA ASP A 96 -9.03 -1.79 3.75
C ASP A 96 -8.47 -1.39 2.37
N ILE A 97 -8.66 -0.12 2.01
CA ILE A 97 -8.15 0.42 0.75
C ILE A 97 -6.67 0.74 0.92
N ILE A 98 -5.83 0.09 0.12
CA ILE A 98 -4.39 0.33 0.10
C ILE A 98 -4.02 1.40 -0.93
N ILE A 99 -4.65 1.34 -2.11
CA ILE A 99 -4.44 2.31 -3.20
C ILE A 99 -5.80 2.66 -3.77
N GLY A 100 -6.19 3.92 -3.66
CA GLY A 100 -7.40 4.47 -4.24
C GLY A 100 -7.20 4.75 -5.72
N LYS A 101 -8.03 4.16 -6.57
CA LYS A 101 -8.04 4.37 -8.01
C LYS A 101 -9.47 4.45 -8.52
N VAL A 102 -9.71 5.38 -9.42
CA VAL A 102 -10.97 5.51 -10.13
C VAL A 102 -10.77 5.36 -11.63
N THR A 103 -11.72 4.74 -12.28
CA THR A 103 -11.74 4.55 -13.74
C THR A 103 -12.95 5.28 -14.31
N PRO A 104 -12.81 6.12 -15.37
CA PRO A 104 -13.94 6.79 -16.01
C PRO A 104 -14.98 5.80 -16.54
N LYS A 105 -16.25 6.03 -16.22
CA LYS A 105 -17.38 5.36 -16.89
C LYS A 105 -17.58 5.99 -18.27
N GLY A 106 -17.95 5.17 -19.27
CA GLY A 106 -18.38 5.70 -20.56
C GLY A 106 -19.69 6.49 -20.43
N GLU A 107 -19.91 7.42 -21.36
CA GLU A 107 -21.19 8.13 -21.51
C GLU A 107 -22.31 7.11 -21.76
N THR A 108 -23.08 6.82 -20.76
CA THR A 108 -24.39 6.15 -20.81
C THR A 108 -25.38 7.07 -20.13
N ASP A 109 -26.59 7.14 -20.65
CA ASP A 109 -27.66 7.88 -19.96
C ASP A 109 -27.78 7.39 -18.52
N PRO A 110 -27.66 8.31 -17.54
CA PRO A 110 -27.65 7.91 -16.12
C PRO A 110 -29.00 7.30 -15.75
N THR A 111 -28.96 6.14 -15.11
CA THR A 111 -30.15 5.51 -14.54
C THR A 111 -30.77 6.40 -13.45
N PRO A 112 -32.05 6.22 -13.09
CA PRO A 112 -32.66 6.97 -11.98
C PRO A 112 -31.90 6.85 -10.67
N GLU A 113 -31.31 5.69 -10.39
CA GLU A 113 -30.49 5.42 -9.21
C GLU A 113 -29.17 6.18 -9.25
N GLU A 114 -28.52 6.25 -10.42
CA GLU A 114 -27.31 7.05 -10.60
C GLU A 114 -27.56 8.56 -10.48
N LYS A 115 -28.73 9.05 -10.92
CA LYS A 115 -29.15 10.45 -10.69
C LYS A 115 -29.31 10.74 -9.20
N LEU A 116 -29.87 9.80 -8.44
CA LEU A 116 -30.00 9.91 -7.00
C LEU A 116 -28.61 9.91 -6.29
N LEU A 117 -27.71 9.02 -6.72
CA LEU A 117 -26.35 8.97 -6.20
C LEU A 117 -25.57 10.26 -6.48
N ARG A 118 -25.73 10.85 -7.68
CA ARG A 118 -25.14 12.16 -8.01
C ARG A 118 -25.68 13.28 -7.10
N ALA A 119 -26.96 13.24 -6.77
CA ALA A 119 -27.57 14.23 -5.88
C ALA A 119 -27.08 14.13 -4.42
N ILE A 120 -26.75 12.93 -3.96
CA ILE A 120 -26.30 12.67 -2.58
C ILE A 120 -24.79 12.82 -2.43
N PHE A 121 -23.99 12.28 -3.37
CA PHE A 121 -22.52 12.19 -3.27
C PHE A 121 -21.75 13.10 -4.24
N GLY A 122 -22.46 13.98 -4.97
CA GLY A 122 -21.88 14.91 -5.93
C GLY A 122 -21.72 14.33 -7.35
N GLU A 123 -21.44 15.22 -8.32
CA GLU A 123 -21.38 14.87 -9.76
C GLU A 123 -20.34 13.80 -10.09
N LYS A 124 -19.19 13.80 -9.42
CA LYS A 124 -18.10 12.81 -9.62
C LYS A 124 -18.55 11.36 -9.35
N ALA A 125 -19.49 11.12 -8.45
CA ALA A 125 -19.94 9.78 -8.10
C ALA A 125 -20.62 9.01 -9.25
N GLY A 126 -21.14 9.72 -10.25
CA GLY A 126 -21.77 9.10 -11.43
C GLY A 126 -20.84 8.87 -12.62
N GLU A 127 -19.69 9.55 -12.68
CA GLU A 127 -18.81 9.55 -13.84
C GLU A 127 -17.65 8.54 -13.74
N VAL A 128 -17.33 8.09 -12.54
CA VAL A 128 -16.22 7.18 -12.30
C VAL A 128 -16.67 5.92 -11.57
N LYS A 129 -15.89 4.85 -11.75
CA LYS A 129 -16.07 3.56 -11.08
C LYS A 129 -14.86 3.33 -10.16
N ASP A 130 -15.13 2.82 -8.96
CA ASP A 130 -14.08 2.35 -8.04
C ASP A 130 -13.29 1.19 -8.67
N ALA A 131 -11.99 1.37 -8.77
CA ALA A 131 -11.00 0.40 -9.22
C ALA A 131 -9.83 0.31 -8.23
N SER A 132 -10.09 0.66 -6.98
CA SER A 132 -9.10 0.69 -5.91
C SER A 132 -8.59 -0.72 -5.57
N LYS A 133 -7.33 -0.79 -5.16
CA LYS A 133 -6.77 -2.02 -4.62
C LYS A 133 -7.02 -2.07 -3.12
N ARG A 134 -7.70 -3.13 -2.71
CA ARG A 134 -8.01 -3.42 -1.31
C ARG A 134 -7.09 -4.50 -0.76
N ALA A 135 -6.96 -4.54 0.55
CA ALA A 135 -6.24 -5.58 1.26
C ALA A 135 -6.90 -6.95 1.01
N ASP A 136 -6.09 -7.92 0.65
CA ASP A 136 -6.54 -9.28 0.39
C ASP A 136 -7.05 -9.95 1.68
N PRO A 137 -7.95 -10.96 1.58
CA PRO A 137 -8.43 -11.69 2.74
C PRO A 137 -7.29 -12.26 3.59
N GLY A 138 -7.42 -12.12 4.91
CA GLY A 138 -6.41 -12.58 5.86
C GLY A 138 -5.19 -11.66 6.02
N LEU A 139 -5.10 -10.56 5.27
CA LEU A 139 -4.05 -9.58 5.43
C LEU A 139 -4.28 -8.76 6.70
N ASN A 140 -3.30 -8.79 7.62
CA ASN A 140 -3.25 -7.93 8.79
C ASN A 140 -1.79 -7.50 8.99
N GLY A 141 -1.50 -6.23 8.82
CA GLY A 141 -0.12 -5.77 8.82
C GLY A 141 0.03 -4.27 8.98
N VAL A 142 1.25 -3.80 8.78
CA VAL A 142 1.60 -2.38 8.84
C VAL A 142 2.35 -2.03 7.56
N VAL A 143 2.02 -0.89 6.98
CA VAL A 143 2.68 -0.38 5.77
C VAL A 143 4.11 0.07 6.12
N ILE A 144 5.11 -0.54 5.51
CA ILE A 144 6.52 -0.24 5.74
C ILE A 144 7.12 0.72 4.72
N GLY A 145 6.51 0.86 3.55
CA GLY A 145 6.99 1.77 2.51
C GLY A 145 6.01 1.88 1.36
N THR A 146 6.06 2.99 0.68
CA THR A 146 5.27 3.27 -0.53
C THR A 146 6.17 3.92 -1.58
N LYS A 147 5.90 3.64 -2.86
CA LYS A 147 6.61 4.27 -3.99
C LYS A 147 5.59 4.63 -5.06
N LEU A 148 5.64 5.86 -5.52
CA LEU A 148 4.86 6.34 -6.66
C LEU A 148 5.80 6.59 -7.84
N PHE A 149 5.50 5.98 -8.98
CA PHE A 149 6.24 6.18 -10.22
C PHE A 149 5.37 6.94 -11.20
N GLU A 150 5.78 8.17 -11.52
CA GLU A 150 5.07 9.03 -12.45
C GLU A 150 5.86 9.21 -13.74
N LYS A 151 5.15 9.19 -14.87
CA LYS A 151 5.73 9.54 -16.15
C LYS A 151 5.76 11.07 -16.29
N ARG A 152 6.88 11.67 -15.96
CA ARG A 152 7.05 13.13 -16.02
C ARG A 152 6.90 13.64 -17.45
N SER A 153 6.17 14.74 -17.61
CA SER A 153 6.05 15.46 -18.89
C SER A 153 7.41 16.00 -19.36
N LYS A 154 7.54 16.25 -20.65
CA LYS A 154 8.79 16.83 -21.23
C LYS A 154 9.09 18.21 -20.64
N SER A 155 8.08 19.02 -20.35
CA SER A 155 8.19 20.33 -19.69
C SER A 155 8.73 20.23 -18.27
N ALA A 156 8.17 19.35 -17.44
CA ALA A 156 8.62 19.13 -16.07
C ALA A 156 10.08 18.63 -16.01
N ARG A 157 10.49 17.76 -16.96
CA ARG A 157 11.89 17.32 -17.06
C ARG A 157 12.85 18.44 -17.44
N ALA A 158 12.41 19.39 -18.29
CA ALA A 158 13.22 20.55 -18.69
C ALA A 158 13.40 21.53 -17.51
N GLU A 159 12.35 21.73 -16.74
CA GLU A 159 12.36 22.60 -15.56
C GLU A 159 13.23 22.02 -14.43
N GLU A 160 13.13 20.73 -14.16
CA GLU A 160 13.98 20.03 -13.22
C GLU A 160 15.47 20.10 -13.61
N LYS A 161 15.79 19.92 -14.90
CA LYS A 161 17.18 20.10 -15.38
C LYS A 161 17.70 21.52 -15.14
N LYS A 162 16.87 22.54 -15.34
CA LYS A 162 17.26 23.93 -15.03
C LYS A 162 17.53 24.10 -13.55
N ASN A 163 16.64 23.62 -12.68
CA ASN A 163 16.79 23.70 -11.23
C ASN A 163 18.06 22.96 -10.74
N ILE A 164 18.37 21.78 -11.30
CA ILE A 164 19.60 21.04 -10.97
C ILE A 164 20.84 21.84 -11.37
N ILE A 165 20.84 22.47 -12.55
CA ILE A 165 21.95 23.30 -13.02
C ILE A 165 22.13 24.53 -12.12
N GLU A 166 21.05 25.17 -11.69
CA GLU A 166 21.10 26.30 -10.76
C GLU A 166 21.65 25.89 -9.38
N LEU A 167 21.19 24.78 -8.84
CA LEU A 167 21.71 24.23 -7.58
C LEU A 167 23.18 23.86 -7.67
N GLN A 168 23.63 23.29 -8.79
CA GLN A 168 25.05 23.00 -9.01
C GLN A 168 25.88 24.27 -9.09
N LYS A 169 25.40 25.34 -9.77
CA LYS A 169 26.06 26.64 -9.82
C LYS A 169 26.15 27.29 -8.44
N ALA A 170 25.05 27.28 -7.67
CA ALA A 170 25.03 27.80 -6.31
C ALA A 170 26.00 27.06 -5.39
N SER A 171 26.04 25.75 -5.48
CA SER A 171 27.00 24.89 -4.73
C SER A 171 28.46 25.16 -5.14
N ALA A 172 28.73 25.40 -6.43
CA ALA A 172 30.07 25.74 -6.91
C ALA A 172 30.54 27.12 -6.38
N VAL A 173 29.64 28.11 -6.36
CA VAL A 173 29.92 29.44 -5.78
C VAL A 173 30.19 29.34 -4.29
N GLN A 174 29.41 28.57 -3.53
CA GLN A 174 29.70 28.35 -2.09
C GLN A 174 31.05 27.66 -1.85
N LYS A 175 31.43 26.69 -2.66
CA LYS A 175 32.75 26.04 -2.55
C LYS A 175 33.87 27.00 -2.85
N LEU A 176 33.74 27.89 -3.84
CA LEU A 176 34.72 28.92 -4.14
C LEU A 176 34.85 29.95 -3.02
N SER A 177 33.74 30.34 -2.38
CA SER A 177 33.78 31.29 -1.25
C SER A 177 34.47 30.71 0.01
N LEU A 178 34.38 29.39 0.21
CA LEU A 178 35.04 28.68 1.30
C LEU A 178 36.55 28.49 1.07
N ILE A 179 37.02 28.56 -0.18
CA ILE A 179 38.46 28.46 -0.52
C ILE A 179 39.18 29.82 -0.35
N HIS A 180 38.44 30.94 -0.32
CA HIS A 180 38.98 32.29 -0.15
C HIS A 180 39.01 32.80 1.28
N ILE A 181 38.70 31.96 2.28
CA ILE A 181 38.93 32.22 3.70
C ILE A 181 40.14 31.45 4.16
#